data_1d4cf6677da5d0ea540f36cb9843c526
#
_entry.id   1d4cf6677da5d0ea540f36cb9843c526
#
_cell.length_a   1.000
_cell.length_b   1.000
_cell.length_c   1.000
_cell.angle_alpha   90.00
_cell.angle_beta   90.00
_cell.angle_gamma   90.00
#
_symmetry.space_group_name_H-M   'P 1'
#
loop_
_entity.id
_entity.type
_entity.pdbx_description
1 polymer ?
#
loop_
_entity_poly.entity_id
_entity_poly.type
_entity_poly.pdbx_seq_one_letter_code
_entity_poly.pdbx_strand_id
1 'polypeptide(L)'
;MAWSPRLLLSTSLLLLAFGSSACSKRGVQVTEVPPPATDDTTLGPGDVFSVRVYGEEAMTGSHQVAPDGTINFPLLGAVQVSGLEPTEVANKIQTLLQGRDLMRNPHVSVYVEEYASKRVSVVGAVANPGTFPLEPGMTVVQAISMAGGFSSLADRDGTVVTRRVAEEIIRYRVPVARVTKGQAEDIEVAAGDIIFVPERLF
;
A
#
# COMPACT_ATOMS: atom_id res chain seq x y z
N MET A 1 -36.67 -56.52 57.15
CA MET A 1 -36.93 -57.12 55.80
C MET A 1 -36.06 -56.35 54.82
N ALA A 2 -34.84 -56.84 54.53
CA ALA A 2 -34.48 -57.70 53.45
C ALA A 2 -34.73 -56.95 52.13
N TRP A 3 -33.79 -56.59 51.32
CA TRP A 3 -32.82 -57.42 50.62
C TRP A 3 -31.73 -56.60 49.91
N SER A 4 -30.66 -57.28 49.72
CA SER A 4 -29.32 -56.92 49.29
C SER A 4 -29.14 -56.66 47.74
N PRO A 5 -27.90 -56.63 47.33
CA PRO A 5 -27.32 -55.68 46.33
C PRO A 5 -27.06 -56.36 45.01
N ARG A 6 -26.81 -55.60 43.94
CA ARG A 6 -26.09 -56.09 42.77
C ARG A 6 -25.02 -55.10 42.30
N LEU A 7 -23.79 -55.54 42.55
CA LEU A 7 -22.61 -55.13 41.79
C LEU A 7 -22.85 -55.19 40.28
N LEU A 8 -22.54 -54.14 39.57
CA LEU A 8 -22.20 -54.24 38.14
C LEU A 8 -20.90 -53.42 37.91
N LEU A 9 -19.84 -54.17 37.65
CA LEU A 9 -18.60 -53.71 37.08
C LEU A 9 -18.91 -53.00 35.75
N SER A 10 -18.51 -51.76 35.62
CA SER A 10 -18.46 -51.06 34.33
C SER A 10 -16.99 -50.79 34.00
N THR A 11 -16.52 -51.59 33.07
CA THR A 11 -15.19 -51.47 32.43
C THR A 11 -14.98 -50.11 31.78
N SER A 12 -14.04 -49.34 32.32
CA SER A 12 -13.60 -48.09 31.77
C SER A 12 -12.75 -48.32 30.52
N LEU A 13 -13.33 -48.06 29.35
CA LEU A 13 -12.64 -48.09 28.08
C LEU A 13 -11.93 -46.73 27.85
N LEU A 14 -10.61 -46.73 28.09
CA LEU A 14 -9.71 -45.59 27.91
C LEU A 14 -9.48 -45.40 26.39
N LEU A 15 -10.24 -44.45 25.75
CA LEU A 15 -10.00 -44.01 24.40
C LEU A 15 -8.80 -43.05 24.39
N LEU A 16 -7.65 -43.57 23.91
CA LEU A 16 -6.51 -42.73 23.52
C LEU A 16 -6.90 -41.90 22.28
N ALA A 17 -7.18 -40.63 22.48
CA ALA A 17 -7.30 -39.67 21.37
C ALA A 17 -5.90 -39.32 20.85
N PHE A 18 -5.51 -39.93 19.76
CA PHE A 18 -4.34 -39.50 18.95
C PHE A 18 -4.64 -38.10 18.40
N GLY A 19 -4.06 -37.07 19.01
CA GLY A 19 -4.07 -35.72 18.50
C GLY A 19 -3.26 -35.63 17.21
N SER A 20 -3.94 -35.63 16.09
CA SER A 20 -3.37 -35.30 14.78
C SER A 20 -3.01 -33.81 14.77
N SER A 21 -1.73 -33.48 15.01
CA SER A 21 -1.20 -32.14 14.77
C SER A 21 -1.26 -31.85 13.27
N ALA A 22 -2.36 -31.25 12.82
CA ALA A 22 -2.48 -30.70 11.49
C ALA A 22 -1.51 -29.52 11.37
N CYS A 23 -0.35 -29.74 10.74
CA CYS A 23 0.48 -28.68 10.20
C CYS A 23 -0.34 -27.88 9.20
N SER A 24 -0.93 -26.78 9.62
CA SER A 24 -1.53 -25.80 8.74
C SER A 24 -0.44 -25.20 7.89
N LYS A 25 -0.24 -25.73 6.68
CA LYS A 25 0.47 -25.02 5.63
C LYS A 25 -0.33 -23.75 5.37
N ARG A 26 0.20 -22.60 5.81
CA ARG A 26 -0.31 -21.30 5.37
C ARG A 26 -0.18 -21.26 3.85
N GLY A 27 -1.20 -21.71 3.16
CA GLY A 27 -1.35 -21.51 1.73
C GLY A 27 -1.44 -20.03 1.48
N VAL A 28 -0.64 -19.54 0.55
CA VAL A 28 -0.78 -18.18 0.02
C VAL A 28 -2.19 -18.09 -0.56
N GLN A 29 -3.05 -17.34 0.10
CA GLN A 29 -4.40 -17.06 -0.40
C GLN A 29 -4.21 -16.13 -1.62
N VAL A 30 -4.37 -16.67 -2.81
CA VAL A 30 -4.45 -15.88 -4.04
C VAL A 30 -5.90 -15.38 -4.11
N THR A 31 -6.15 -14.18 -3.60
CA THR A 31 -7.46 -13.54 -3.67
C THR A 31 -7.69 -13.02 -5.09
N GLU A 32 -8.84 -13.27 -5.66
CA GLU A 32 -9.11 -13.15 -7.10
C GLU A 32 -9.30 -11.69 -7.57
N VAL A 33 -9.60 -10.75 -6.71
CA VAL A 33 -9.69 -9.30 -7.04
C VAL A 33 -9.29 -8.46 -5.82
N PRO A 34 -8.30 -7.55 -5.93
CA PRO A 34 -8.02 -6.59 -4.87
C PRO A 34 -9.14 -5.56 -4.78
N PRO A 35 -9.42 -5.00 -3.61
CA PRO A 35 -10.22 -3.79 -3.54
C PRO A 35 -9.55 -2.70 -4.40
N PRO A 36 -10.34 -1.81 -5.04
CA PRO A 36 -9.79 -0.72 -5.84
C PRO A 36 -8.76 0.04 -4.99
N ALA A 37 -7.63 0.38 -5.61
CA ALA A 37 -6.66 1.25 -4.96
C ALA A 37 -7.39 2.57 -4.68
N THR A 38 -7.52 2.95 -3.42
CA THR A 38 -7.95 4.31 -3.08
C THR A 38 -6.86 5.23 -3.59
N ASP A 39 -7.25 6.27 -4.35
CA ASP A 39 -6.34 7.35 -4.73
C ASP A 39 -5.78 7.98 -3.44
N ASP A 40 -4.66 7.41 -2.99
CA ASP A 40 -3.98 7.91 -1.80
C ASP A 40 -3.17 9.15 -2.20
N THR A 41 -3.77 10.32 -2.02
CA THR A 41 -3.17 11.64 -2.26
C THR A 41 -2.47 12.20 -1.03
N THR A 42 -2.36 11.41 0.07
CA THR A 42 -1.67 11.84 1.28
C THR A 42 -0.16 11.99 1.04
N LEU A 43 0.45 12.95 1.71
CA LEU A 43 1.88 13.17 1.63
C LEU A 43 2.65 12.10 2.41
N GLY A 44 3.78 11.68 1.87
CA GLY A 44 4.71 10.73 2.48
C GLY A 44 6.15 11.24 2.53
N PRO A 45 7.05 10.56 3.25
CA PRO A 45 8.47 10.91 3.29
C PRO A 45 9.09 10.96 1.89
N GLY A 46 9.81 12.04 1.61
CA GLY A 46 10.46 12.28 0.31
C GLY A 46 9.63 13.11 -0.66
N ASP A 47 8.30 13.24 -0.46
CA ASP A 47 7.45 14.06 -1.32
C ASP A 47 7.85 15.52 -1.26
N VAL A 48 7.71 16.21 -2.39
CA VAL A 48 8.03 17.64 -2.53
C VAL A 48 6.75 18.39 -2.86
N PHE A 49 6.50 19.44 -2.11
CA PHE A 49 5.33 20.31 -2.32
C PHE A 49 5.65 21.77 -2.01
N SER A 50 5.00 22.69 -2.69
CA SER A 50 5.10 24.10 -2.43
C SER A 50 3.97 24.58 -1.52
N VAL A 51 4.33 25.41 -0.56
CA VAL A 51 3.41 26.14 0.30
C VAL A 51 3.42 27.60 -0.11
N ARG A 52 2.25 28.16 -0.35
CA ARG A 52 2.09 29.59 -0.62
C ARG A 52 1.25 30.23 0.47
N VAL A 53 1.83 31.20 1.16
CA VAL A 53 1.12 32.04 2.14
C VAL A 53 0.85 33.39 1.50
N TYR A 54 -0.43 33.74 1.34
CA TYR A 54 -0.80 34.99 0.69
C TYR A 54 -0.32 36.21 1.49
N GLY A 55 0.41 37.11 0.83
CA GLY A 55 0.96 38.33 1.44
C GLY A 55 2.28 38.14 2.18
N GLU A 56 2.80 36.90 2.26
CA GLU A 56 4.04 36.59 3.00
C GLU A 56 5.00 35.74 2.16
N GLU A 57 5.84 36.42 1.36
CA GLU A 57 6.83 35.74 0.51
C GLU A 57 7.87 34.96 1.32
N ALA A 58 8.22 35.47 2.51
CA ALA A 58 9.19 34.80 3.40
C ALA A 58 8.73 33.42 3.92
N MET A 59 7.42 33.14 3.87
CA MET A 59 6.84 31.86 4.26
C MET A 59 6.38 31.02 3.05
N THR A 60 6.61 31.53 1.84
CA THR A 60 6.26 30.84 0.59
C THR A 60 7.49 30.11 0.05
N GLY A 61 7.35 28.82 -0.29
CA GLY A 61 8.46 28.06 -0.83
C GLY A 61 8.16 26.57 -0.97
N SER A 62 9.11 25.86 -1.57
CA SER A 62 9.06 24.41 -1.72
C SER A 62 9.64 23.74 -0.46
N HIS A 63 9.00 22.64 -0.05
CA HIS A 63 9.36 21.84 1.11
C HIS A 63 9.38 20.37 0.75
N GLN A 64 10.41 19.66 1.24
CA GLN A 64 10.46 18.20 1.14
C GLN A 64 10.09 17.58 2.48
N VAL A 65 9.26 16.54 2.45
CA VAL A 65 8.90 15.78 3.64
C VAL A 65 10.10 14.97 4.11
N ALA A 66 10.53 15.23 5.35
CA ALA A 66 11.64 14.51 5.97
C ALA A 66 11.27 13.05 6.28
N PRO A 67 12.25 12.15 6.54
CA PRO A 67 11.99 10.74 6.86
C PRO A 67 11.10 10.52 8.09
N ASP A 68 11.06 11.47 9.02
CA ASP A 68 10.19 11.45 10.19
C ASP A 68 8.75 11.95 9.90
N GLY A 69 8.47 12.30 8.63
CA GLY A 69 7.17 12.78 8.18
C GLY A 69 6.91 14.26 8.45
N THR A 70 7.92 15.04 8.84
CA THR A 70 7.79 16.47 9.12
C THR A 70 8.36 17.31 7.98
N ILE A 71 7.98 18.60 7.96
CA ILE A 71 8.67 19.66 7.23
C ILE A 71 9.20 20.71 8.22
N ASN A 72 10.25 21.40 7.85
CA ASN A 72 10.69 22.60 8.58
C ASN A 72 10.03 23.83 7.95
N PHE A 73 9.00 24.37 8.61
CA PHE A 73 8.28 25.54 8.14
C PHE A 73 8.74 26.83 8.85
N PRO A 74 8.94 27.95 8.14
CA PRO A 74 9.38 29.20 8.75
C PRO A 74 8.49 29.61 9.92
N LEU A 75 9.09 30.05 11.00
CA LEU A 75 8.47 30.49 12.28
C LEU A 75 7.70 29.40 13.05
N LEU A 76 7.28 28.30 12.39
CA LEU A 76 6.59 27.19 13.05
C LEU A 76 7.55 26.08 13.47
N GLY A 77 8.72 25.95 12.82
CA GLY A 77 9.64 24.83 13.01
C GLY A 77 9.11 23.54 12.39
N ALA A 78 9.32 22.40 13.05
CA ALA A 78 8.89 21.09 12.56
C ALA A 78 7.36 20.96 12.61
N VAL A 79 6.75 20.66 11.45
CA VAL A 79 5.31 20.44 11.29
C VAL A 79 5.09 19.05 10.70
N GLN A 80 4.37 18.19 11.38
CA GLN A 80 4.00 16.86 10.90
C GLN A 80 3.01 16.97 9.73
N VAL A 81 3.36 16.40 8.57
CA VAL A 81 2.57 16.45 7.33
C VAL A 81 2.33 15.07 6.70
N SER A 82 3.14 14.08 7.06
CA SER A 82 2.96 12.72 6.53
C SER A 82 1.61 12.14 6.94
N GLY A 83 0.93 11.48 5.99
CA GLY A 83 -0.41 10.93 6.15
C GLY A 83 -1.54 11.95 6.02
N LEU A 84 -1.24 13.21 5.71
CA LEU A 84 -2.22 14.27 5.48
C LEU A 84 -2.35 14.56 3.98
N GLU A 85 -3.55 14.91 3.55
CA GLU A 85 -3.77 15.47 2.22
C GLU A 85 -3.25 16.90 2.11
N PRO A 86 -2.92 17.40 0.90
CA PRO A 86 -2.44 18.76 0.69
C PRO A 86 -3.37 19.83 1.29
N THR A 87 -4.68 19.62 1.21
CA THR A 87 -5.70 20.51 1.81
C THR A 87 -5.67 20.50 3.33
N GLU A 88 -5.42 19.34 3.94
CA GLU A 88 -5.29 19.21 5.39
C GLU A 88 -4.00 19.87 5.90
N VAL A 89 -2.90 19.75 5.13
CA VAL A 89 -1.64 20.45 5.44
C VAL A 89 -1.83 21.95 5.40
N ALA A 90 -2.52 22.48 4.36
CA ALA A 90 -2.84 23.91 4.28
C ALA A 90 -3.62 24.38 5.51
N ASN A 91 -4.69 23.68 5.88
CA ASN A 91 -5.52 23.99 7.06
C ASN A 91 -4.71 23.92 8.37
N LYS A 92 -3.83 22.91 8.49
CA LYS A 92 -2.97 22.75 9.66
C LYS A 92 -1.99 23.93 9.82
N ILE A 93 -1.34 24.34 8.73
CA ILE A 93 -0.42 25.49 8.74
C ILE A 93 -1.20 26.78 9.08
N GLN A 94 -2.38 26.99 8.50
CA GLN A 94 -3.25 28.13 8.84
C GLN A 94 -3.55 28.17 10.34
N THR A 95 -3.98 27.06 10.90
CA THR A 95 -4.32 26.95 12.33
C THR A 95 -3.11 27.23 13.22
N LEU A 96 -1.92 26.73 12.85
CA LEU A 96 -0.69 26.97 13.60
C LEU A 96 -0.23 28.44 13.55
N LEU A 97 -0.36 29.10 12.38
CA LEU A 97 -0.04 30.51 12.22
C LEU A 97 -0.95 31.42 13.03
N GLN A 98 -2.25 31.10 13.08
CA GLN A 98 -3.23 31.80 13.92
C GLN A 98 -3.00 31.56 15.41
N GLY A 99 -2.81 30.30 15.81
CA GLY A 99 -2.67 29.92 17.22
C GLY A 99 -1.41 30.45 17.90
N ARG A 100 -0.39 30.85 17.11
CA ARG A 100 0.82 31.51 17.59
C ARG A 100 0.82 33.04 17.45
N ASP A 101 -0.32 33.62 17.12
CA ASP A 101 -0.48 35.09 16.85
C ASP A 101 0.46 35.63 15.77
N LEU A 102 0.95 34.78 14.88
CA LEU A 102 1.83 35.18 13.78
C LEU A 102 1.06 35.89 12.66
N MET A 103 -0.16 35.41 12.39
CA MET A 103 -1.06 35.98 11.40
C MET A 103 -2.53 35.88 11.87
N ARG A 104 -3.32 36.96 11.63
CA ARG A 104 -4.74 36.97 12.04
C ARG A 104 -5.64 36.16 11.10
N ASN A 105 -5.42 36.27 9.79
CA ASN A 105 -6.19 35.57 8.75
C ASN A 105 -5.24 35.05 7.66
N PRO A 106 -4.44 34.00 7.93
CA PRO A 106 -3.57 33.41 6.91
C PRO A 106 -4.38 32.68 5.85
N HIS A 107 -4.06 32.90 4.59
CA HIS A 107 -4.53 32.10 3.48
C HIS A 107 -3.35 31.29 2.96
N VAL A 108 -3.43 29.96 3.13
CA VAL A 108 -2.37 29.03 2.74
C VAL A 108 -2.90 28.11 1.64
N SER A 109 -2.10 27.94 0.59
CA SER A 109 -2.31 26.95 -0.47
C SER A 109 -1.13 26.02 -0.54
N VAL A 110 -1.40 24.72 -0.77
CA VAL A 110 -0.39 23.68 -0.91
C VAL A 110 -0.56 23.02 -2.28
N TYR A 111 0.55 22.89 -3.02
CA TYR A 111 0.61 22.25 -4.32
C TYR A 111 1.71 21.20 -4.31
N VAL A 112 1.38 19.96 -4.62
CA VAL A 112 2.37 18.89 -4.72
C VAL A 112 3.13 19.02 -6.03
N GLU A 113 4.45 19.05 -5.95
CA GLU A 113 5.36 19.12 -7.09
C GLU A 113 5.79 17.71 -7.50
N GLU A 114 6.07 16.84 -6.53
CA GLU A 114 6.50 15.46 -6.77
C GLU A 114 6.04 14.52 -5.64
N TYR A 115 5.40 13.41 -6.02
CA TYR A 115 5.08 12.29 -5.13
C TYR A 115 6.22 11.25 -5.16
N ALA A 116 7.34 11.52 -4.49
CA ALA A 116 8.47 10.61 -4.41
C ALA A 116 8.17 9.37 -3.52
N SER A 117 7.21 9.48 -2.62
CA SER A 117 6.76 8.38 -1.74
C SER A 117 5.85 7.38 -2.46
N LYS A 118 5.21 7.78 -3.56
CA LYS A 118 4.25 6.95 -4.31
C LYS A 118 4.99 6.26 -5.45
N ARG A 119 5.40 5.03 -5.23
CA ARG A 119 6.16 4.24 -6.22
C ARG A 119 5.67 2.81 -6.28
N VAL A 120 5.82 2.20 -7.46
CA VAL A 120 5.57 0.78 -7.72
C VAL A 120 6.85 0.13 -8.25
N SER A 121 7.12 -1.11 -7.83
CA SER A 121 8.28 -1.86 -8.30
C SER A 121 7.86 -2.93 -9.29
N VAL A 122 8.52 -2.96 -10.46
CA VAL A 122 8.31 -4.00 -11.49
C VAL A 122 9.58 -4.82 -11.61
N VAL A 123 9.49 -6.12 -11.38
CA VAL A 123 10.62 -7.04 -11.34
C VAL A 123 10.35 -8.34 -12.10
N GLY A 124 11.42 -9.04 -12.49
CA GLY A 124 11.35 -10.30 -13.23
C GLY A 124 11.45 -10.12 -14.73
N ALA A 125 10.67 -10.88 -15.50
CA ALA A 125 10.78 -10.98 -16.96
C ALA A 125 10.13 -9.80 -17.71
N VAL A 126 10.64 -8.58 -17.47
CA VAL A 126 10.31 -7.34 -18.18
C VAL A 126 11.57 -6.77 -18.86
N ALA A 127 11.40 -5.80 -19.76
CA ALA A 127 12.54 -5.22 -20.49
C ALA A 127 13.47 -4.43 -19.55
N ASN A 128 12.91 -3.59 -18.67
CA ASN A 128 13.63 -2.72 -17.75
C ASN A 128 13.06 -2.87 -16.34
N PRO A 129 13.50 -3.88 -15.56
CA PRO A 129 13.10 -3.98 -14.17
C PRO A 129 13.52 -2.74 -13.36
N GLY A 130 12.66 -2.27 -12.46
CA GLY A 130 12.93 -1.07 -11.69
C GLY A 130 11.77 -0.61 -10.82
N THR A 131 11.94 0.58 -10.24
CA THR A 131 10.90 1.26 -9.45
C THR A 131 10.45 2.50 -10.20
N PHE A 132 9.14 2.61 -10.40
CA PHE A 132 8.51 3.66 -11.21
C PHE A 132 7.61 4.53 -10.34
N PRO A 133 7.42 5.81 -10.69
CA PRO A 133 6.41 6.65 -10.03
C PRO A 133 5.02 6.07 -10.27
N LEU A 134 4.18 6.15 -9.26
CA LEU A 134 2.77 5.77 -9.35
C LEU A 134 1.95 6.97 -9.79
N GLU A 135 1.25 6.83 -10.91
CA GLU A 135 0.25 7.80 -11.38
C GLU A 135 -1.14 7.44 -10.86
N PRO A 136 -2.03 8.42 -10.60
CA PRO A 136 -3.41 8.14 -10.21
C PRO A 136 -4.12 7.23 -11.21
N GLY A 137 -4.80 6.18 -10.72
CA GLY A 137 -5.48 5.20 -11.57
C GLY A 137 -4.57 4.30 -12.39
N MET A 138 -3.26 4.24 -12.08
CA MET A 138 -2.32 3.37 -12.80
C MET A 138 -2.69 1.90 -12.62
N THR A 139 -2.68 1.16 -13.73
CA THR A 139 -2.96 -0.28 -13.74
C THR A 139 -1.69 -1.12 -13.88
N VAL A 140 -1.82 -2.43 -13.64
CA VAL A 140 -0.71 -3.40 -13.80
C VAL A 140 -0.16 -3.38 -15.24
N VAL A 141 -1.05 -3.30 -16.24
CA VAL A 141 -0.62 -3.23 -17.65
C VAL A 141 0.18 -1.96 -17.91
N GLN A 142 -0.24 -0.82 -17.37
CA GLN A 142 0.48 0.45 -17.53
C GLN A 142 1.84 0.42 -16.83
N ALA A 143 1.92 -0.09 -15.60
CA ALA A 143 3.18 -0.22 -14.87
C ALA A 143 4.19 -1.12 -15.62
N ILE A 144 3.74 -2.25 -16.18
CA ILE A 144 4.58 -3.12 -17.00
C ILE A 144 5.01 -2.41 -18.30
N SER A 145 4.13 -1.61 -18.90
CA SER A 145 4.44 -0.82 -20.09
C SER A 145 5.54 0.23 -19.82
N MET A 146 5.51 0.88 -18.64
CA MET A 146 6.58 1.79 -18.20
C MET A 146 7.92 1.05 -18.02
N ALA A 147 7.88 -0.23 -17.61
CA ALA A 147 9.05 -1.10 -17.56
C ALA A 147 9.53 -1.59 -18.95
N GLY A 148 8.99 -1.02 -20.05
CA GLY A 148 9.35 -1.40 -21.42
C GLY A 148 8.66 -2.65 -21.93
N GLY A 149 7.65 -3.15 -21.19
CA GLY A 149 6.87 -4.34 -21.55
C GLY A 149 7.53 -5.65 -21.12
N PHE A 150 6.90 -6.75 -21.53
CA PHE A 150 7.36 -8.11 -21.21
C PHE A 150 8.58 -8.51 -22.01
N SER A 151 9.50 -9.24 -21.40
CA SER A 151 10.56 -9.93 -22.11
C SER A 151 10.00 -11.08 -22.96
N SER A 152 10.81 -11.64 -23.85
CA SER A 152 10.43 -12.77 -24.69
C SER A 152 10.13 -14.05 -23.92
N LEU A 153 10.70 -14.19 -22.72
CA LEU A 153 10.55 -15.35 -21.83
C LEU A 153 9.44 -15.19 -20.78
N ALA A 154 8.73 -14.06 -20.76
CA ALA A 154 7.75 -13.76 -19.72
C ALA A 154 6.53 -14.68 -19.74
N ASP A 155 6.14 -15.20 -18.58
CA ASP A 155 4.81 -15.76 -18.34
C ASP A 155 3.85 -14.61 -17.97
N ARG A 156 3.15 -14.10 -18.99
CA ARG A 156 2.26 -12.93 -18.85
C ARG A 156 1.05 -13.21 -17.97
N ASP A 157 0.54 -14.44 -17.97
CA ASP A 157 -0.61 -14.84 -17.16
C ASP A 157 -0.20 -15.34 -15.77
N GLY A 158 1.11 -15.50 -15.54
CA GLY A 158 1.70 -15.78 -14.24
C GLY A 158 2.07 -14.55 -13.43
N THR A 159 1.82 -13.34 -13.93
CA THR A 159 2.14 -12.09 -13.24
C THR A 159 1.47 -12.04 -11.85
N VAL A 160 2.23 -11.65 -10.84
CA VAL A 160 1.77 -11.55 -9.45
C VAL A 160 2.03 -10.15 -8.92
N VAL A 161 0.99 -9.53 -8.38
CA VAL A 161 1.10 -8.29 -7.60
C VAL A 161 1.14 -8.65 -6.12
N THR A 162 2.16 -8.17 -5.42
CA THR A 162 2.30 -8.31 -3.97
C THR A 162 2.04 -6.95 -3.34
N ARG A 163 1.01 -6.87 -2.53
CA ARG A 163 0.59 -5.67 -1.79
C ARG A 163 0.71 -5.90 -0.30
N ARG A 164 1.26 -4.91 0.42
CA ARG A 164 1.23 -4.90 1.87
C ARG A 164 0.03 -4.07 2.34
N VAL A 165 -0.84 -4.69 3.10
CA VAL A 165 -1.99 -4.02 3.74
C VAL A 165 -1.83 -4.18 5.26
N ALA A 166 -1.46 -3.11 5.95
CA ALA A 166 -1.03 -3.14 7.35
C ALA A 166 0.11 -4.16 7.58
N GLU A 167 -0.10 -5.19 8.40
CA GLU A 167 0.89 -6.23 8.70
C GLU A 167 0.77 -7.46 7.77
N GLU A 168 -0.21 -7.48 6.86
CA GLU A 168 -0.46 -8.61 5.98
C GLU A 168 0.14 -8.39 4.59
N ILE A 169 0.63 -9.47 3.98
CA ILE A 169 1.09 -9.49 2.59
C ILE A 169 0.08 -10.27 1.77
N ILE A 170 -0.61 -9.57 0.88
CA ILE A 170 -1.59 -10.15 -0.01
C ILE A 170 -0.95 -10.28 -1.41
N ARG A 171 -1.23 -11.40 -2.09
CA ARG A 171 -0.74 -11.65 -3.44
C ARG A 171 -1.90 -11.87 -4.38
N TYR A 172 -1.90 -11.15 -5.49
CA TYR A 172 -2.90 -11.22 -6.53
C TYR A 172 -2.27 -11.74 -7.82
N ARG A 173 -2.85 -12.75 -8.43
CA ARG A 173 -2.43 -13.21 -9.75
C ARG A 173 -3.20 -12.44 -10.82
N VAL A 174 -2.48 -11.80 -11.73
CA VAL A 174 -3.05 -10.99 -12.81
C VAL A 174 -2.77 -11.65 -14.15
N PRO A 175 -3.79 -12.15 -14.85
CA PRO A 175 -3.62 -12.79 -16.14
C PRO A 175 -3.48 -11.73 -17.26
N VAL A 176 -2.34 -11.07 -17.34
CA VAL A 176 -2.13 -9.89 -18.19
C VAL A 176 -2.36 -10.16 -19.68
N ALA A 177 -2.05 -11.37 -20.16
CA ALA A 177 -2.34 -11.71 -21.55
C ALA A 177 -3.85 -11.80 -21.84
N ARG A 178 -4.67 -12.12 -20.85
CA ARG A 178 -6.14 -12.09 -20.98
C ARG A 178 -6.68 -10.68 -20.82
N VAL A 179 -6.10 -9.88 -19.90
CA VAL A 179 -6.45 -8.47 -19.73
C VAL A 179 -6.26 -7.70 -21.04
N THR A 180 -5.10 -7.83 -21.69
CA THR A 180 -4.80 -7.16 -22.96
C THR A 180 -5.69 -7.59 -24.13
N LYS A 181 -6.38 -8.74 -24.01
CA LYS A 181 -7.39 -9.22 -24.97
C LYS A 181 -8.83 -8.83 -24.57
N GLY A 182 -9.02 -8.11 -23.48
CA GLY A 182 -10.35 -7.77 -22.96
C GLY A 182 -11.11 -8.96 -22.36
N GLN A 183 -10.40 -10.02 -21.94
CA GLN A 183 -10.97 -11.25 -21.38
C GLN A 183 -10.85 -11.35 -19.85
N ALA A 184 -10.21 -10.36 -19.22
CA ALA A 184 -10.11 -10.19 -17.78
C ALA A 184 -10.02 -8.71 -17.46
N GLU A 185 -10.38 -8.34 -16.24
CA GLU A 185 -10.23 -6.97 -15.74
C GLU A 185 -8.77 -6.68 -15.39
N ASP A 186 -8.32 -5.44 -15.64
CA ASP A 186 -7.04 -4.96 -15.17
C ASP A 186 -7.15 -4.53 -13.70
N ILE A 187 -6.05 -4.56 -12.99
CA ILE A 187 -6.00 -4.24 -11.56
C ILE A 187 -5.24 -2.93 -11.39
N GLU A 188 -5.82 -2.01 -10.63
CA GLU A 188 -5.12 -0.81 -10.21
C GLU A 188 -4.02 -1.14 -9.20
N VAL A 189 -2.85 -0.54 -9.39
CA VAL A 189 -1.72 -0.66 -8.48
C VAL A 189 -1.76 0.41 -7.41
N ALA A 190 -1.24 0.08 -6.24
CA ALA A 190 -1.12 1.00 -5.11
C ALA A 190 0.36 1.30 -4.79
N ALA A 191 0.60 2.37 -4.03
CA ALA A 191 1.94 2.71 -3.57
C ALA A 191 2.56 1.56 -2.77
N GLY A 192 3.80 1.21 -3.10
CA GLY A 192 4.53 0.10 -2.47
C GLY A 192 4.24 -1.29 -3.06
N ASP A 193 3.37 -1.40 -4.07
CA ASP A 193 3.14 -2.67 -4.76
C ASP A 193 4.41 -3.17 -5.47
N ILE A 194 4.57 -4.50 -5.45
CA ILE A 194 5.62 -5.18 -6.19
C ILE A 194 4.95 -6.06 -7.24
N ILE A 195 5.19 -5.74 -8.51
CA ILE A 195 4.71 -6.50 -9.66
C ILE A 195 5.83 -7.45 -10.08
N PHE A 196 5.62 -8.75 -9.88
CA PHE A 196 6.56 -9.78 -10.29
C PHE A 196 6.07 -10.50 -11.55
N VAL A 197 6.89 -10.49 -12.59
CA VAL A 197 6.63 -11.20 -13.84
C VAL A 197 7.54 -12.43 -13.89
N PRO A 198 7.01 -13.65 -13.75
CA PRO A 198 7.82 -14.86 -13.83
C PRO A 198 8.24 -15.17 -15.27
N GLU A 199 9.28 -16.00 -15.41
CA GLU A 199 9.63 -16.63 -16.68
C GLU A 199 8.78 -17.87 -16.91
N ARG A 200 8.54 -18.19 -18.20
CA ARG A 200 7.91 -19.47 -18.58
C ARG A 200 8.86 -20.60 -18.26
N LEU A 201 8.37 -21.55 -17.47
CA LEU A 201 8.98 -22.86 -17.37
C LEU A 201 8.51 -23.66 -18.60
N PHE A 202 9.44 -24.21 -19.35
CA PHE A 202 9.20 -25.02 -20.54
C PHE A 202 8.39 -26.26 -20.21
#